data_e384955ca36b74e2740fa7e5943cdfbf
#
_entry.id   e384955ca36b74e2740fa7e5943cdfbf
#
_cell.length_a   1.000
_cell.length_b   1.000
_cell.length_c   1.000
_cell.angle_alpha   90.00
_cell.angle_beta   90.00
_cell.angle_gamma   90.00
#
_symmetry.space_group_name_H-M   'P 1'
#
loop_
_entity.id
_entity.type
_entity.pdbx_description
1 polymer ?
#
loop_
_entity_poly.entity_id
_entity_poly.type
_entity_poly.pdbx_seq_one_letter_code
_entity_poly.pdbx_strand_id
1 'polypeptide(L)'
;MSKSTRSGFYKKMFSLAIPIALQQLLTSCAQLVDTAMTVGLGNVSTAAIGVAGRWGFLLNLALFGISSGAATMTAQFWGINDRRSIRHSYGIGLILSLAVGALYTVLVLAIPEQMMRVFTSEEEVVAAGVQYLQAVAPYGIFVAISLVTSTVMRSTEDVHTPLACSIASVATNTVLNYILIYGKLGFPALKLRGAAIATAIAMVVQAVLLFVIGNAKKNIIHAPIGEFFKKDIEFFKKFLRVCAPIMLNELLWGVGTNVYAMVYARQGSENYAAYTIFSSIEQIAFVFFVGICHACSIMTGKAVGAGKADEAYSMGKRFIKLVPLLGVLTGVAMIFLRNPLLRILPIETEGARQMTSTLLLIYSLWIGVRNISYVCVVGIFRAGGDTKIGMFLDIGTLFLLSIPIVTTLGFLTDVPFYVLIIAMYIAEDTPKSLLCLIRFKSRKWIKQLTAADSAPPVLGEDPEIEIEEADELKKYEQ
;
A
#
# COMPACT_ATOMS: atom_id res chain seq x y z
N MET A 1 -12.07 22.43 23.08
CA MET A 1 -12.63 21.13 22.68
C MET A 1 -12.85 20.27 23.92
N SER A 2 -14.06 19.75 24.13
CA SER A 2 -14.42 18.95 25.29
C SER A 2 -13.70 17.57 25.30
N LYS A 3 -13.58 16.93 26.47
CA LYS A 3 -13.05 15.57 26.62
C LYS A 3 -13.80 14.56 25.72
N SER A 4 -15.08 14.77 25.48
CA SER A 4 -15.94 13.97 24.60
C SER A 4 -15.46 13.97 23.13
N THR A 5 -15.06 15.10 22.58
CA THR A 5 -14.56 15.25 21.19
C THR A 5 -13.18 14.58 21.00
N ARG A 6 -12.39 14.46 22.07
CA ARG A 6 -11.07 13.83 22.04
C ARG A 6 -11.21 12.29 22.05
N SER A 7 -12.10 11.75 22.85
CA SER A 7 -12.38 10.30 22.89
C SER A 7 -12.96 9.80 21.57
N GLY A 8 -13.86 10.56 20.93
CA GLY A 8 -14.45 10.23 19.63
C GLY A 8 -13.41 10.13 18.51
N PHE A 9 -12.40 11.01 18.50
CA PHE A 9 -11.31 10.97 17.51
C PHE A 9 -10.52 9.66 17.56
N TYR A 10 -10.03 9.25 18.73
CA TYR A 10 -9.25 8.02 18.87
C TYR A 10 -10.09 6.77 18.59
N LYS A 11 -11.34 6.72 19.03
CA LYS A 11 -12.26 5.62 18.73
C LYS A 11 -12.44 5.46 17.23
N LYS A 12 -12.70 6.55 16.50
CA LYS A 12 -12.85 6.53 15.04
C LYS A 12 -11.55 6.14 14.35
N MET A 13 -10.43 6.71 14.77
CA MET A 13 -9.12 6.38 14.21
C MET A 13 -8.81 4.88 14.33
N PHE A 14 -8.95 4.29 15.52
CA PHE A 14 -8.67 2.87 15.72
C PHE A 14 -9.68 1.96 15.02
N SER A 15 -10.96 2.36 14.93
CA SER A 15 -11.96 1.59 14.17
C SER A 15 -11.64 1.49 12.69
N LEU A 16 -10.92 2.45 12.12
CA LEU A 16 -10.44 2.42 10.74
C LEU A 16 -9.06 1.78 10.64
N ALA A 17 -8.12 2.17 11.51
CA ALA A 17 -6.72 1.76 11.42
C ALA A 17 -6.50 0.26 11.67
N ILE A 18 -7.19 -0.31 12.67
CA ILE A 18 -6.98 -1.72 13.04
C ILE A 18 -7.38 -2.68 11.91
N PRO A 19 -8.58 -2.58 11.30
CA PRO A 19 -8.94 -3.46 10.19
C PRO A 19 -8.00 -3.31 8.98
N ILE A 20 -7.55 -2.09 8.67
CA ILE A 20 -6.60 -1.84 7.57
C ILE A 20 -5.23 -2.45 7.89
N ALA A 21 -4.72 -2.27 9.11
CA ALA A 21 -3.47 -2.88 9.55
C ALA A 21 -3.54 -4.41 9.55
N LEU A 22 -4.66 -4.99 10.02
CA LEU A 22 -4.89 -6.43 9.98
C LEU A 22 -4.92 -6.96 8.53
N GLN A 23 -5.56 -6.25 7.62
CA GLN A 23 -5.56 -6.61 6.19
C GLN A 23 -4.14 -6.62 5.63
N GLN A 24 -3.34 -5.61 5.94
CA GLN A 24 -1.96 -5.52 5.48
C GLN A 24 -1.09 -6.63 6.09
N LEU A 25 -1.25 -6.89 7.39
CA LEU A 25 -0.56 -7.98 8.08
C LEU A 25 -0.88 -9.35 7.46
N LEU A 26 -2.16 -9.61 7.20
CA LEU A 26 -2.60 -10.85 6.53
C LEU A 26 -1.94 -11.02 5.16
N THR A 27 -1.87 -9.95 4.36
CA THR A 27 -1.20 -9.98 3.06
C THR A 27 0.29 -10.28 3.20
N SER A 28 0.97 -9.66 4.17
CA SER A 28 2.39 -9.94 4.44
C SER A 28 2.62 -11.37 4.94
N CYS A 29 1.77 -11.86 5.83
CA CYS A 29 1.83 -13.26 6.29
C CYS A 29 1.58 -14.26 5.16
N ALA A 30 0.63 -13.95 4.25
CA ALA A 30 0.37 -14.80 3.09
C ALA A 30 1.61 -14.92 2.19
N GLN A 31 2.31 -13.82 1.94
CA GLN A 31 3.57 -13.82 1.18
C GLN A 31 4.66 -14.68 1.83
N LEU A 32 4.76 -14.65 3.18
CA LEU A 32 5.69 -15.50 3.92
C LEU A 32 5.32 -16.98 3.82
N VAL A 33 4.02 -17.31 3.92
CA VAL A 33 3.51 -18.68 3.75
C VAL A 33 3.79 -19.18 2.33
N ASP A 34 3.48 -18.39 1.30
CA ASP A 34 3.76 -18.72 -0.09
C ASP A 34 5.25 -19.01 -0.31
N THR A 35 6.13 -18.16 0.23
CA THR A 35 7.59 -18.37 0.16
C THR A 35 7.99 -19.66 0.86
N ALA A 36 7.51 -19.90 2.09
CA ALA A 36 7.84 -21.11 2.84
C ALA A 36 7.38 -22.38 2.12
N MET A 37 6.20 -22.37 1.48
CA MET A 37 5.68 -23.51 0.74
C MET A 37 6.43 -23.77 -0.58
N THR A 38 7.05 -22.75 -1.15
CA THR A 38 7.77 -22.84 -2.43
C THR A 38 9.27 -23.12 -2.27
N VAL A 39 9.88 -22.81 -1.13
CA VAL A 39 11.29 -23.14 -0.82
C VAL A 39 11.54 -24.67 -0.95
N GLY A 40 10.57 -25.50 -0.54
CA GLY A 40 10.66 -26.96 -0.70
C GLY A 40 10.68 -27.47 -2.16
N LEU A 41 10.46 -26.61 -3.15
CA LEU A 41 10.52 -26.97 -4.58
C LEU A 41 11.93 -26.89 -5.19
N GLY A 42 12.92 -26.47 -4.40
CA GLY A 42 14.33 -26.34 -4.80
C GLY A 42 14.72 -24.94 -5.25
N ASN A 43 16.05 -24.74 -5.37
CA ASN A 43 16.65 -23.41 -5.57
C ASN A 43 16.22 -22.75 -6.88
N VAL A 44 16.12 -23.51 -7.98
CA VAL A 44 15.69 -22.99 -9.29
C VAL A 44 14.27 -22.42 -9.21
N SER A 45 13.34 -23.15 -8.58
CA SER A 45 11.96 -22.70 -8.42
C SER A 45 11.86 -21.45 -7.55
N THR A 46 12.60 -21.40 -6.45
CA THR A 46 12.65 -20.25 -5.54
C THR A 46 13.22 -19.01 -6.23
N ALA A 47 14.31 -19.17 -7.00
CA ALA A 47 14.90 -18.09 -7.79
C ALA A 47 13.93 -17.59 -8.87
N ALA A 48 13.24 -18.50 -9.57
CA ALA A 48 12.26 -18.16 -10.60
C ALA A 48 11.09 -17.34 -10.05
N ILE A 49 10.54 -17.70 -8.87
CA ILE A 49 9.48 -16.92 -8.18
C ILE A 49 10.02 -15.56 -7.77
N GLY A 50 11.24 -15.49 -7.23
CA GLY A 50 11.87 -14.23 -6.82
C GLY A 50 12.02 -13.25 -7.97
N VAL A 51 12.49 -13.72 -9.14
CA VAL A 51 12.64 -12.91 -10.36
C VAL A 51 11.27 -12.50 -10.91
N ALA A 52 10.34 -13.44 -11.07
CA ALA A 52 8.99 -13.17 -11.55
C ALA A 52 8.23 -12.19 -10.61
N GLY A 53 8.45 -12.31 -9.30
CA GLY A 53 7.86 -11.46 -8.27
C GLY A 53 8.24 -9.98 -8.39
N ARG A 54 9.41 -9.66 -8.99
CA ARG A 54 9.80 -8.26 -9.23
C ARG A 54 8.84 -7.55 -10.19
N TRP A 55 8.34 -8.24 -11.20
CA TRP A 55 7.32 -7.70 -12.11
C TRP A 55 5.98 -7.49 -11.42
N GLY A 56 5.58 -8.45 -10.56
CA GLY A 56 4.41 -8.29 -9.70
C GLY A 56 4.53 -7.11 -8.73
N PHE A 57 5.72 -6.86 -8.19
CA PHE A 57 5.99 -5.69 -7.34
C PHE A 57 5.81 -4.37 -8.11
N LEU A 58 6.36 -4.25 -9.32
CA LEU A 58 6.18 -3.07 -10.17
C LEU A 58 4.70 -2.83 -10.53
N LEU A 59 3.97 -3.89 -10.87
CA LEU A 59 2.52 -3.83 -11.07
C LEU A 59 1.81 -3.27 -9.84
N ASN A 60 2.11 -3.82 -8.66
CA ASN A 60 1.48 -3.38 -7.41
C ASN A 60 1.79 -1.92 -7.07
N LEU A 61 3.00 -1.42 -7.34
CA LEU A 61 3.33 0.00 -7.16
C LEU A 61 2.48 0.92 -8.06
N ALA A 62 2.35 0.57 -9.34
CA ALA A 62 1.52 1.34 -10.28
C ALA A 62 0.05 1.34 -9.85
N LEU A 63 -0.50 0.17 -9.51
CA LEU A 63 -1.87 0.02 -9.05
C LEU A 63 -2.13 0.73 -7.71
N PHE A 64 -1.16 0.70 -6.79
CA PHE A 64 -1.26 1.41 -5.51
C PHE A 64 -1.32 2.92 -5.73
N GLY A 65 -0.52 3.47 -6.67
CA GLY A 65 -0.56 4.87 -7.03
C GLY A 65 -1.94 5.31 -7.55
N ILE A 66 -2.53 4.53 -8.48
CA ILE A 66 -3.87 4.78 -9.03
C ILE A 66 -4.93 4.69 -7.94
N SER A 67 -4.89 3.63 -7.14
CA SER A 67 -5.85 3.39 -6.05
C SER A 67 -5.79 4.48 -4.99
N SER A 68 -4.59 4.98 -4.65
CA SER A 68 -4.39 6.06 -3.69
C SER A 68 -4.91 7.40 -4.22
N GLY A 69 -4.80 7.64 -5.54
CA GLY A 69 -5.42 8.79 -6.22
C GLY A 69 -6.95 8.75 -6.11
N ALA A 70 -7.54 7.58 -6.42
CA ALA A 70 -8.98 7.35 -6.25
C ALA A 70 -9.43 7.52 -4.79
N ALA A 71 -8.64 7.03 -3.83
CA ALA A 71 -8.90 7.18 -2.39
C ALA A 71 -8.94 8.64 -1.96
N THR A 72 -8.00 9.45 -2.45
CA THR A 72 -7.93 10.89 -2.13
C THR A 72 -9.20 11.62 -2.57
N MET A 73 -9.64 11.41 -3.80
CA MET A 73 -10.89 12.00 -4.32
C MET A 73 -12.10 11.46 -3.58
N THR A 74 -12.20 10.14 -3.42
CA THR A 74 -13.30 9.49 -2.69
C THR A 74 -13.45 10.02 -1.27
N ALA A 75 -12.35 10.15 -0.51
CA ALA A 75 -12.41 10.65 0.87
C ALA A 75 -12.92 12.09 0.94
N GLN A 76 -12.55 12.96 -0.01
CA GLN A 76 -13.04 14.34 -0.06
C GLN A 76 -14.51 14.41 -0.49
N PHE A 77 -14.93 13.68 -1.53
CA PHE A 77 -16.33 13.62 -1.94
C PHE A 77 -17.23 12.96 -0.89
N TRP A 78 -16.70 12.01 -0.12
CA TRP A 78 -17.40 11.44 1.03
C TRP A 78 -17.69 12.48 2.11
N GLY A 79 -16.83 13.51 2.23
CA GLY A 79 -17.01 14.64 3.15
C GLY A 79 -18.25 15.48 2.88
N ILE A 80 -18.70 15.56 1.64
CA ILE A 80 -19.91 16.28 1.19
C ILE A 80 -21.04 15.35 0.76
N ASN A 81 -20.91 14.04 1.04
CA ASN A 81 -21.87 12.98 0.68
C ASN A 81 -22.19 12.89 -0.82
N ASP A 82 -21.26 13.31 -1.69
CA ASP A 82 -21.43 13.23 -3.15
C ASP A 82 -21.10 11.83 -3.67
N ARG A 83 -22.06 10.93 -3.56
CA ARG A 83 -21.96 9.53 -4.02
C ARG A 83 -21.68 9.42 -5.52
N ARG A 84 -22.20 10.36 -6.31
CA ARG A 84 -22.04 10.34 -7.78
C ARG A 84 -20.61 10.57 -8.20
N SER A 85 -19.94 11.59 -7.63
CA SER A 85 -18.53 11.86 -7.89
C SER A 85 -17.61 10.76 -7.37
N ILE A 86 -17.98 10.11 -6.25
CA ILE A 86 -17.27 8.93 -5.74
C ILE A 86 -17.33 7.77 -6.74
N ARG A 87 -18.53 7.44 -7.24
CA ARG A 87 -18.75 6.38 -8.24
C ARG A 87 -17.96 6.67 -9.52
N HIS A 88 -17.99 7.90 -9.98
CA HIS A 88 -17.23 8.33 -11.15
C HIS A 88 -15.71 8.23 -10.93
N SER A 89 -15.20 8.66 -9.76
CA SER A 89 -13.78 8.49 -9.37
C SER A 89 -13.38 7.01 -9.33
N TYR A 90 -14.27 6.16 -8.79
CA TYR A 90 -14.06 4.71 -8.77
C TYR A 90 -14.00 4.14 -10.20
N GLY A 91 -14.93 4.53 -11.08
CA GLY A 91 -14.96 4.08 -12.48
C GLY A 91 -13.68 4.44 -13.24
N ILE A 92 -13.19 5.68 -13.11
CA ILE A 92 -11.93 6.11 -13.73
C ILE A 92 -10.75 5.31 -13.14
N GLY A 93 -10.68 5.19 -11.81
CA GLY A 93 -9.65 4.40 -11.15
C GLY A 93 -9.65 2.94 -11.60
N LEU A 94 -10.84 2.35 -11.78
CA LEU A 94 -11.01 0.99 -12.27
C LEU A 94 -10.52 0.83 -13.71
N ILE A 95 -10.89 1.74 -14.63
CA ILE A 95 -10.43 1.72 -16.03
C ILE A 95 -8.91 1.80 -16.10
N LEU A 96 -8.31 2.76 -15.39
CA LEU A 96 -6.86 2.94 -15.40
C LEU A 96 -6.13 1.73 -14.80
N SER A 97 -6.65 1.19 -13.70
CA SER A 97 -6.06 0.00 -13.08
C SER A 97 -6.23 -1.24 -13.94
N LEU A 98 -7.38 -1.41 -14.61
CA LEU A 98 -7.59 -2.49 -15.58
C LEU A 98 -6.67 -2.36 -16.78
N ALA A 99 -6.44 -1.14 -17.28
CA ALA A 99 -5.49 -0.93 -18.37
C ALA A 99 -4.06 -1.35 -17.98
N VAL A 100 -3.60 -1.01 -16.77
CA VAL A 100 -2.29 -1.42 -16.24
C VAL A 100 -2.25 -2.93 -16.00
N GLY A 101 -3.29 -3.51 -15.39
CA GLY A 101 -3.38 -4.95 -15.15
C GLY A 101 -3.46 -5.76 -16.45
N ALA A 102 -4.19 -5.29 -17.46
CA ALA A 102 -4.26 -5.90 -18.78
C ALA A 102 -2.92 -5.79 -19.52
N LEU A 103 -2.25 -4.64 -19.46
CA LEU A 103 -0.91 -4.48 -20.02
C LEU A 103 0.07 -5.50 -19.40
N TYR A 104 0.07 -5.62 -18.08
CA TYR A 104 0.88 -6.64 -17.39
C TYR A 104 0.54 -8.05 -17.88
N THR A 105 -0.75 -8.40 -17.95
CA THR A 105 -1.20 -9.72 -18.41
C THR A 105 -0.75 -10.01 -19.84
N VAL A 106 -0.88 -9.02 -20.73
CA VAL A 106 -0.42 -9.15 -22.12
C VAL A 106 1.09 -9.33 -22.19
N LEU A 107 1.88 -8.55 -21.46
CA LEU A 107 3.35 -8.68 -21.43
C LEU A 107 3.79 -10.04 -20.92
N VAL A 108 3.19 -10.51 -19.82
CA VAL A 108 3.50 -11.81 -19.20
C VAL A 108 3.15 -12.98 -20.13
N LEU A 109 2.14 -12.84 -20.99
CA LEU A 109 1.76 -13.88 -21.96
C LEU A 109 2.57 -13.79 -23.27
N ALA A 110 2.87 -12.57 -23.74
CA ALA A 110 3.50 -12.36 -25.03
C ALA A 110 5.03 -12.46 -24.99
N ILE A 111 5.66 -11.96 -23.91
CA ILE A 111 7.12 -11.86 -23.79
C ILE A 111 7.67 -12.34 -22.44
N PRO A 112 7.19 -13.47 -21.86
CA PRO A 112 7.60 -13.89 -20.52
C PRO A 112 9.10 -14.22 -20.44
N GLU A 113 9.69 -14.75 -21.49
CA GLU A 113 11.11 -15.08 -21.56
C GLU A 113 11.97 -13.81 -21.47
N GLN A 114 11.66 -12.79 -22.26
CA GLN A 114 12.36 -11.51 -22.22
C GLN A 114 12.24 -10.85 -20.86
N MET A 115 11.07 -10.92 -20.24
CA MET A 115 10.85 -10.42 -18.88
C MET A 115 11.76 -11.11 -17.87
N MET A 116 11.94 -12.42 -17.94
CA MET A 116 12.84 -13.16 -17.07
C MET A 116 14.32 -12.82 -17.35
N ARG A 117 14.70 -12.74 -18.62
CA ARG A 117 16.09 -12.44 -19.05
C ARG A 117 16.59 -11.04 -18.66
N VAL A 118 15.70 -10.11 -18.31
CA VAL A 118 16.08 -8.81 -17.74
C VAL A 118 16.84 -8.97 -16.41
N PHE A 119 16.55 -10.01 -15.64
CA PHE A 119 17.07 -10.19 -14.28
C PHE A 119 18.03 -11.38 -14.13
N THR A 120 17.99 -12.35 -15.03
CA THR A 120 18.81 -13.55 -14.96
C THR A 120 19.15 -14.10 -16.35
N SER A 121 20.35 -14.69 -16.47
CA SER A 121 20.80 -15.42 -17.65
C SER A 121 20.75 -16.95 -17.48
N GLU A 122 20.36 -17.45 -16.31
CA GLU A 122 20.28 -18.88 -16.02
C GLU A 122 19.08 -19.51 -16.72
N GLU A 123 19.32 -20.37 -17.73
CA GLU A 123 18.28 -20.96 -18.59
C GLU A 123 17.22 -21.75 -17.80
N GLU A 124 17.65 -22.49 -16.76
CA GLU A 124 16.71 -23.25 -15.92
C GLU A 124 15.77 -22.33 -15.13
N VAL A 125 16.29 -21.21 -14.60
CA VAL A 125 15.51 -20.20 -13.88
C VAL A 125 14.57 -19.47 -14.84
N VAL A 126 15.03 -19.14 -16.05
CA VAL A 126 14.20 -18.52 -17.10
C VAL A 126 13.05 -19.44 -17.48
N ALA A 127 13.32 -20.73 -17.79
CA ALA A 127 12.29 -21.69 -18.18
C ALA A 127 11.23 -21.91 -17.07
N ALA A 128 11.67 -22.02 -15.82
CA ALA A 128 10.79 -22.13 -14.66
C ALA A 128 9.95 -20.85 -14.47
N GLY A 129 10.58 -19.67 -14.59
CA GLY A 129 9.92 -18.39 -14.46
C GLY A 129 8.88 -18.11 -15.53
N VAL A 130 9.13 -18.51 -16.79
CA VAL A 130 8.14 -18.45 -17.89
C VAL A 130 6.89 -19.25 -17.52
N GLN A 131 7.06 -20.47 -17.02
CA GLN A 131 5.92 -21.30 -16.60
C GLN A 131 5.11 -20.65 -15.46
N TYR A 132 5.79 -20.02 -14.51
CA TYR A 132 5.16 -19.31 -13.40
C TYR A 132 4.40 -18.09 -13.89
N LEU A 133 5.05 -17.23 -14.70
CA LEU A 133 4.46 -16.00 -15.24
C LEU A 133 3.21 -16.29 -16.05
N GLN A 134 3.25 -17.26 -16.96
CA GLN A 134 2.09 -17.65 -17.76
C GLN A 134 0.93 -18.15 -16.91
N ALA A 135 1.21 -18.93 -15.86
CA ALA A 135 0.19 -19.45 -14.96
C ALA A 135 -0.42 -18.37 -14.06
N VAL A 136 0.37 -17.36 -13.67
CA VAL A 136 -0.10 -16.23 -12.83
C VAL A 136 -0.72 -15.09 -13.65
N ALA A 137 -0.72 -15.14 -14.98
CA ALA A 137 -1.17 -14.06 -15.86
C ALA A 137 -2.52 -13.43 -15.47
N PRO A 138 -3.60 -14.19 -15.11
CA PRO A 138 -4.88 -13.59 -14.70
C PRO A 138 -4.79 -12.69 -13.46
N TYR A 139 -3.78 -12.89 -12.61
CA TYR A 139 -3.56 -12.08 -11.41
C TYR A 139 -3.58 -10.58 -11.70
N GLY A 140 -2.97 -10.13 -12.82
CA GLY A 140 -2.86 -8.70 -13.15
C GLY A 140 -4.21 -7.98 -13.23
N ILE A 141 -5.22 -8.62 -13.81
CA ILE A 141 -6.57 -8.06 -13.93
C ILE A 141 -7.28 -8.06 -12.59
N PHE A 142 -7.26 -9.18 -11.86
CA PHE A 142 -8.03 -9.33 -10.64
C PHE A 142 -7.44 -8.58 -9.45
N VAL A 143 -6.12 -8.43 -9.37
CA VAL A 143 -5.49 -7.56 -8.38
C VAL A 143 -5.82 -6.09 -8.63
N ALA A 144 -5.89 -5.65 -9.89
CA ALA A 144 -6.29 -4.29 -10.26
C ALA A 144 -7.71 -3.98 -9.77
N ILE A 145 -8.66 -4.87 -10.03
CA ILE A 145 -10.04 -4.76 -9.55
C ILE A 145 -10.07 -4.74 -8.01
N SER A 146 -9.44 -5.70 -7.37
CA SER A 146 -9.48 -5.88 -5.91
C SER A 146 -8.88 -4.69 -5.17
N LEU A 147 -7.75 -4.15 -5.64
CA LEU A 147 -7.05 -3.07 -4.97
C LEU A 147 -7.83 -1.76 -5.00
N VAL A 148 -8.33 -1.36 -6.19
CA VAL A 148 -9.11 -0.13 -6.33
C VAL A 148 -10.42 -0.23 -5.58
N THR A 149 -11.16 -1.34 -5.72
CA THR A 149 -12.45 -1.55 -5.04
C THR A 149 -12.28 -1.52 -3.52
N SER A 150 -11.30 -2.28 -2.98
CA SER A 150 -11.00 -2.27 -1.54
C SER A 150 -10.64 -0.87 -1.04
N THR A 151 -9.88 -0.11 -1.83
CA THR A 151 -9.40 1.21 -1.42
C THR A 151 -10.53 2.24 -1.41
N VAL A 152 -11.42 2.21 -2.38
CA VAL A 152 -12.61 3.07 -2.42
C VAL A 152 -13.57 2.73 -1.28
N MET A 153 -13.85 1.45 -1.01
CA MET A 153 -14.66 1.02 0.14
C MET A 153 -14.07 1.54 1.45
N ARG A 154 -12.75 1.38 1.68
CA ARG A 154 -12.09 1.93 2.88
C ARG A 154 -12.22 3.44 2.99
N SER A 155 -12.14 4.16 1.86
CA SER A 155 -12.25 5.62 1.82
C SER A 155 -13.66 6.13 2.12
N THR A 156 -14.69 5.28 1.95
CA THR A 156 -16.06 5.50 2.40
C THR A 156 -16.35 4.86 3.77
N GLU A 157 -15.30 4.61 4.55
CA GLU A 157 -15.35 4.07 5.92
C GLU A 157 -15.80 2.60 6.04
N ASP A 158 -16.08 1.88 4.95
CA ASP A 158 -16.28 0.42 4.98
C ASP A 158 -14.94 -0.30 4.92
N VAL A 159 -14.33 -0.51 6.09
CA VAL A 159 -13.03 -1.21 6.23
C VAL A 159 -13.20 -2.71 6.49
N HIS A 160 -14.38 -3.16 6.92
CA HIS A 160 -14.64 -4.54 7.30
C HIS A 160 -14.88 -5.44 6.09
N THR A 161 -15.55 -4.96 5.05
CA THR A 161 -15.80 -5.73 3.83
C THR A 161 -14.49 -6.10 3.12
N PRO A 162 -13.55 -5.16 2.82
CA PRO A 162 -12.26 -5.52 2.26
C PRO A 162 -11.44 -6.48 3.13
N LEU A 163 -11.47 -6.31 4.46
CA LEU A 163 -10.78 -7.21 5.38
C LEU A 163 -11.32 -8.65 5.28
N ALA A 164 -12.64 -8.82 5.34
CA ALA A 164 -13.28 -10.14 5.22
C ALA A 164 -12.96 -10.82 3.88
N CYS A 165 -13.01 -10.07 2.76
CA CYS A 165 -12.64 -10.58 1.46
C CYS A 165 -11.14 -10.97 1.38
N SER A 166 -10.25 -10.21 2.03
CA SER A 166 -8.84 -10.55 2.10
C SER A 166 -8.58 -11.81 2.92
N ILE A 167 -9.28 -12.00 4.06
CA ILE A 167 -9.20 -13.24 4.85
C ILE A 167 -9.60 -14.45 3.98
N ALA A 168 -10.71 -14.36 3.26
CA ALA A 168 -11.17 -15.44 2.38
C ALA A 168 -10.17 -15.71 1.24
N SER A 169 -9.59 -14.66 0.65
CA SER A 169 -8.57 -14.79 -0.40
C SER A 169 -7.31 -15.48 0.11
N VAL A 170 -6.78 -15.06 1.26
CA VAL A 170 -5.58 -15.66 1.88
C VAL A 170 -5.84 -17.12 2.25
N ALA A 171 -6.99 -17.43 2.84
CA ALA A 171 -7.36 -18.81 3.16
C ALA A 171 -7.45 -19.67 1.88
N THR A 172 -8.09 -19.15 0.82
CA THR A 172 -8.17 -19.83 -0.48
C THR A 172 -6.78 -20.08 -1.06
N ASN A 173 -5.91 -19.06 -1.06
CA ASN A 173 -4.54 -19.17 -1.54
C ASN A 173 -3.77 -20.26 -0.80
N THR A 174 -3.77 -20.23 0.53
CA THR A 174 -3.05 -21.21 1.37
C THR A 174 -3.53 -22.64 1.14
N VAL A 175 -4.86 -22.84 1.09
CA VAL A 175 -5.45 -24.17 0.84
C VAL A 175 -5.11 -24.67 -0.59
N LEU A 176 -5.26 -23.81 -1.59
CA LEU A 176 -4.94 -24.17 -2.97
C LEU A 176 -3.44 -24.39 -3.17
N ASN A 177 -2.57 -23.63 -2.51
CA ASN A 177 -1.14 -23.90 -2.51
C ASN A 177 -0.84 -25.31 -1.98
N TYR A 178 -1.42 -25.70 -0.84
CA TYR A 178 -1.24 -27.03 -0.29
C TYR A 178 -1.72 -28.13 -1.26
N ILE A 179 -2.86 -27.94 -1.90
CA ILE A 179 -3.43 -28.92 -2.84
C ILE A 179 -2.61 -28.99 -4.13
N LEU A 180 -2.36 -27.85 -4.78
CA LEU A 180 -1.81 -27.78 -6.13
C LEU A 180 -0.28 -27.93 -6.16
N ILE A 181 0.44 -27.43 -5.16
CA ILE A 181 1.90 -27.56 -5.09
C ILE A 181 2.26 -29.04 -4.82
N TYR A 182 1.61 -29.65 -3.82
CA TYR A 182 1.98 -30.99 -3.33
C TYR A 182 1.14 -32.12 -3.90
N GLY A 183 0.15 -31.85 -4.76
CA GLY A 183 -0.68 -32.87 -5.38
C GLY A 183 -1.54 -33.64 -4.37
N LYS A 184 -2.28 -32.92 -3.51
CA LYS A 184 -3.16 -33.53 -2.51
C LYS A 184 -4.61 -33.60 -3.02
N LEU A 185 -5.44 -34.37 -2.32
CA LEU A 185 -6.88 -34.55 -2.63
C LEU A 185 -7.17 -35.03 -4.05
N GLY A 186 -6.29 -35.84 -4.66
CA GLY A 186 -6.46 -36.38 -6.01
C GLY A 186 -6.02 -35.47 -7.16
N PHE A 187 -5.52 -34.27 -6.87
CA PHE A 187 -4.94 -33.37 -7.86
C PHE A 187 -3.48 -33.76 -8.16
N PRO A 188 -3.00 -33.55 -9.42
CA PRO A 188 -1.59 -33.74 -9.73
C PRO A 188 -0.74 -32.67 -9.05
N ALA A 189 0.50 -33.01 -8.68
CA ALA A 189 1.46 -32.06 -8.13
C ALA A 189 1.95 -31.09 -9.23
N LEU A 190 1.37 -29.90 -9.29
CA LEU A 190 1.71 -28.87 -10.28
C LEU A 190 2.94 -28.03 -9.87
N LYS A 191 3.47 -28.25 -8.66
CA LYS A 191 4.69 -27.57 -8.15
C LYS A 191 4.59 -26.04 -8.33
N LEU A 192 5.53 -25.45 -9.06
CA LEU A 192 5.63 -24.02 -9.33
C LEU A 192 4.38 -23.43 -10.01
N ARG A 193 3.82 -24.15 -11.01
CA ARG A 193 2.56 -23.72 -11.65
C ARG A 193 1.40 -23.75 -10.68
N GLY A 194 1.39 -24.69 -9.73
CA GLY A 194 0.38 -24.77 -8.68
C GLY A 194 0.33 -23.53 -7.81
N ALA A 195 1.48 -23.01 -7.39
CA ALA A 195 1.58 -21.77 -6.63
C ALA A 195 1.03 -20.56 -7.41
N ALA A 196 1.37 -20.46 -8.70
CA ALA A 196 0.89 -19.38 -9.58
C ALA A 196 -0.63 -19.41 -9.76
N ILE A 197 -1.19 -20.59 -10.01
CA ILE A 197 -2.64 -20.80 -10.18
C ILE A 197 -3.38 -20.49 -8.87
N ALA A 198 -2.87 -20.94 -7.72
CA ALA A 198 -3.46 -20.66 -6.41
C ALA A 198 -3.54 -19.15 -6.14
N THR A 199 -2.48 -18.42 -6.45
CA THR A 199 -2.43 -16.97 -6.31
C THR A 199 -3.43 -16.27 -7.24
N ALA A 200 -3.52 -16.70 -8.51
CA ALA A 200 -4.48 -16.15 -9.46
C ALA A 200 -5.94 -16.40 -9.00
N ILE A 201 -6.27 -17.62 -8.60
CA ILE A 201 -7.63 -17.98 -8.12
C ILE A 201 -7.98 -17.18 -6.85
N ALA A 202 -7.05 -17.04 -5.91
CA ALA A 202 -7.27 -16.27 -4.69
C ALA A 202 -7.65 -14.81 -4.99
N MET A 203 -7.03 -14.19 -6.00
CA MET A 203 -7.39 -12.83 -6.44
C MET A 203 -8.75 -12.77 -7.13
N VAL A 204 -9.10 -13.80 -7.92
CA VAL A 204 -10.46 -13.93 -8.49
C VAL A 204 -11.50 -13.99 -7.36
N VAL A 205 -11.28 -14.85 -6.37
CA VAL A 205 -12.16 -14.99 -5.20
C VAL A 205 -12.30 -13.64 -4.47
N GLN A 206 -11.19 -12.93 -4.25
CA GLN A 206 -11.24 -11.61 -3.60
C GLN A 206 -12.07 -10.61 -4.41
N ALA A 207 -11.84 -10.51 -5.72
CA ALA A 207 -12.57 -9.59 -6.59
C ALA A 207 -14.07 -9.91 -6.61
N VAL A 208 -14.42 -11.18 -6.78
CA VAL A 208 -15.83 -11.63 -6.79
C VAL A 208 -16.51 -11.34 -5.46
N LEU A 209 -15.87 -11.67 -4.34
CA LEU A 209 -16.43 -11.41 -3.01
C LEU A 209 -16.63 -9.92 -2.73
N LEU A 210 -15.70 -9.05 -3.15
CA LEU A 210 -15.84 -7.61 -3.04
C LEU A 210 -17.10 -7.11 -3.76
N PHE A 211 -17.38 -7.60 -4.98
CA PHE A 211 -18.57 -7.22 -5.72
C PHE A 211 -19.84 -7.82 -5.12
N VAL A 212 -19.84 -9.10 -4.75
CA VAL A 212 -21.02 -9.78 -4.19
C VAL A 212 -21.41 -9.14 -2.85
N ILE A 213 -20.44 -9.02 -1.91
CA ILE A 213 -20.72 -8.47 -0.58
C ILE A 213 -21.03 -6.97 -0.67
N GLY A 214 -20.31 -6.23 -1.52
CA GLY A 214 -20.53 -4.81 -1.72
C GLY A 214 -21.91 -4.50 -2.28
N ASN A 215 -22.39 -5.30 -3.25
CA ASN A 215 -23.76 -5.17 -3.77
C ASN A 215 -24.80 -5.60 -2.74
N ALA A 216 -24.60 -6.70 -2.02
CA ALA A 216 -25.52 -7.18 -0.99
C ALA A 216 -25.70 -6.16 0.15
N LYS A 217 -24.61 -5.45 0.52
CA LYS A 217 -24.65 -4.38 1.53
C LYS A 217 -25.09 -3.01 0.99
N LYS A 218 -25.48 -2.92 -0.30
CA LYS A 218 -25.78 -1.65 -0.97
C LYS A 218 -24.69 -0.58 -0.76
N ASN A 219 -23.42 -1.00 -0.78
CA ASN A 219 -22.28 -0.12 -0.62
C ASN A 219 -22.15 0.85 -1.81
N ILE A 220 -21.16 1.77 -1.74
CA ILE A 220 -20.92 2.78 -2.77
C ILE A 220 -20.76 2.20 -4.19
N ILE A 221 -20.29 0.95 -4.31
CA ILE A 221 -20.18 0.24 -5.59
C ILE A 221 -21.51 -0.32 -6.12
N HIS A 222 -22.56 -0.29 -5.32
CA HIS A 222 -23.91 -0.67 -5.76
C HIS A 222 -24.55 0.50 -6.50
N ALA A 223 -24.44 0.51 -7.84
CA ALA A 223 -24.99 1.53 -8.70
C ALA A 223 -25.13 1.04 -10.15
N PRO A 224 -25.95 1.69 -10.97
CA PRO A 224 -25.98 1.46 -12.41
C PRO A 224 -24.62 1.70 -13.05
N ILE A 225 -24.22 0.82 -13.97
CA ILE A 225 -22.90 0.87 -14.64
C ILE A 225 -22.62 2.24 -15.27
N GLY A 226 -23.64 2.92 -15.79
CA GLY A 226 -23.50 4.25 -16.40
C GLY A 226 -23.03 5.35 -15.44
N GLU A 227 -23.18 5.20 -14.13
CA GLU A 227 -22.69 6.17 -13.15
C GLU A 227 -21.17 6.08 -12.96
N PHE A 228 -20.58 4.90 -13.18
CA PHE A 228 -19.14 4.69 -13.10
C PHE A 228 -18.39 5.23 -14.33
N PHE A 229 -19.00 5.13 -15.51
CA PHE A 229 -18.34 5.38 -16.79
C PHE A 229 -18.90 6.60 -17.56
N LYS A 230 -19.27 7.64 -16.81
CA LYS A 230 -19.70 8.89 -17.41
C LYS A 230 -18.54 9.54 -18.20
N LYS A 231 -18.83 10.03 -19.40
CA LYS A 231 -17.83 10.77 -20.22
C LYS A 231 -17.75 12.22 -19.71
N ASP A 232 -16.81 12.48 -18.82
CA ASP A 232 -16.52 13.79 -18.26
C ASP A 232 -15.00 14.02 -18.31
N ILE A 233 -14.56 14.74 -19.35
CA ILE A 233 -13.13 14.97 -19.62
C ILE A 233 -12.50 15.89 -18.56
N GLU A 234 -13.26 16.81 -17.98
CA GLU A 234 -12.75 17.72 -16.96
C GLU A 234 -12.52 16.99 -15.65
N PHE A 235 -13.48 16.17 -15.25
CA PHE A 235 -13.33 15.30 -14.09
C PHE A 235 -12.18 14.29 -14.28
N PHE A 236 -12.03 13.73 -15.48
CA PHE A 236 -10.91 12.85 -15.81
C PHE A 236 -9.55 13.57 -15.70
N LYS A 237 -9.43 14.80 -16.23
CA LYS A 237 -8.22 15.63 -16.09
C LYS A 237 -7.93 15.95 -14.62
N LYS A 238 -8.97 16.24 -13.85
CA LYS A 238 -8.87 16.48 -12.40
C LYS A 238 -8.37 15.24 -11.67
N PHE A 239 -8.93 14.07 -11.97
CA PHE A 239 -8.48 12.79 -11.45
C PHE A 239 -7.00 12.54 -11.75
N LEU A 240 -6.57 12.69 -13.01
CA LEU A 240 -5.18 12.50 -13.42
C LEU A 240 -4.24 13.50 -12.71
N ARG A 241 -4.66 14.75 -12.52
CA ARG A 241 -3.85 15.77 -11.82
C ARG A 241 -3.55 15.37 -10.37
N VAL A 242 -4.45 14.64 -9.72
CA VAL A 242 -4.27 14.10 -8.37
C VAL A 242 -3.51 12.78 -8.40
N CYS A 243 -3.87 11.88 -9.30
CA CYS A 243 -3.39 10.49 -9.36
C CYS A 243 -1.96 10.39 -9.91
N ALA A 244 -1.63 11.11 -11.01
CA ALA A 244 -0.35 10.96 -11.69
C ALA A 244 0.86 11.29 -10.79
N PRO A 245 0.85 12.34 -9.94
CA PRO A 245 1.94 12.56 -9.01
C PRO A 245 2.09 11.43 -7.99
N ILE A 246 0.98 10.85 -7.51
CA ILE A 246 1.04 9.74 -6.55
C ILE A 246 1.62 8.49 -7.22
N MET A 247 1.15 8.15 -8.42
CA MET A 247 1.66 7.00 -9.17
C MET A 247 3.15 7.16 -9.49
N LEU A 248 3.56 8.35 -9.93
CA LEU A 248 4.96 8.64 -10.20
C LEU A 248 5.81 8.56 -8.93
N ASN A 249 5.28 9.04 -7.79
CA ASN A 249 5.94 8.91 -6.50
C ASN A 249 6.24 7.45 -6.14
N GLU A 250 5.25 6.57 -6.25
CA GLU A 250 5.39 5.16 -5.91
C GLU A 250 6.41 4.46 -6.84
N LEU A 251 6.31 4.71 -8.15
CA LEU A 251 7.24 4.13 -9.12
C LEU A 251 8.68 4.61 -8.90
N LEU A 252 8.89 5.91 -8.71
CA LEU A 252 10.23 6.45 -8.45
C LEU A 252 10.77 5.99 -7.09
N TRP A 253 9.92 5.89 -6.06
CA TRP A 253 10.32 5.29 -4.79
C TRP A 253 10.77 3.83 -4.97
N GLY A 254 10.03 3.05 -5.76
CA GLY A 254 10.43 1.68 -6.11
C GLY A 254 11.77 1.61 -6.85
N VAL A 255 12.05 2.54 -7.76
CA VAL A 255 13.37 2.65 -8.41
C VAL A 255 14.45 2.98 -7.38
N GLY A 256 14.22 3.96 -6.51
CA GLY A 256 15.17 4.37 -5.50
C GLY A 256 15.55 3.25 -4.53
N THR A 257 14.56 2.49 -4.06
CA THR A 257 14.81 1.33 -3.18
C THR A 257 15.61 0.22 -3.87
N ASN A 258 15.44 0.03 -5.19
CA ASN A 258 16.28 -0.90 -5.95
C ASN A 258 17.72 -0.38 -6.10
N VAL A 259 17.94 0.92 -6.22
CA VAL A 259 19.30 1.50 -6.21
C VAL A 259 19.98 1.24 -4.86
N TYR A 260 19.28 1.44 -3.74
CA TYR A 260 19.84 1.08 -2.43
C TYR A 260 20.19 -0.41 -2.34
N ALA A 261 19.28 -1.30 -2.76
CA ALA A 261 19.53 -2.73 -2.76
C ALA A 261 20.77 -3.11 -3.58
N MET A 262 21.00 -2.44 -4.72
CA MET A 262 22.19 -2.64 -5.55
C MET A 262 23.48 -2.18 -4.83
N VAL A 263 23.46 -1.03 -4.17
CA VAL A 263 24.60 -0.54 -3.39
C VAL A 263 24.91 -1.47 -2.23
N TYR A 264 23.86 -1.90 -1.51
CA TYR A 264 24.02 -2.78 -0.34
C TYR A 264 24.52 -4.17 -0.72
N ALA A 265 24.07 -4.73 -1.85
CA ALA A 265 24.55 -6.02 -2.33
C ALA A 265 26.06 -6.02 -2.64
N ARG A 266 26.63 -4.88 -3.02
CA ARG A 266 28.08 -4.75 -3.25
C ARG A 266 28.93 -4.68 -1.98
N GLN A 267 28.31 -4.48 -0.82
CA GLN A 267 28.99 -4.45 0.48
C GLN A 267 29.29 -5.85 1.05
N GLY A 268 29.10 -6.89 0.24
CA GLY A 268 29.33 -8.27 0.61
C GLY A 268 28.05 -9.05 0.96
N SER A 269 28.11 -10.36 0.71
CA SER A 269 26.96 -11.26 0.88
C SER A 269 26.44 -11.30 2.32
N GLU A 270 27.32 -11.26 3.30
CA GLU A 270 26.97 -11.29 4.73
C GLU A 270 26.20 -10.03 5.15
N ASN A 271 26.65 -8.85 4.74
CA ASN A 271 25.97 -7.58 4.99
C ASN A 271 24.60 -7.51 4.31
N TYR A 272 24.52 -8.01 3.08
CA TYR A 272 23.27 -8.04 2.33
C TYR A 272 22.26 -9.05 2.91
N ALA A 273 22.73 -10.20 3.38
CA ALA A 273 21.90 -11.16 4.10
C ALA A 273 21.34 -10.54 5.39
N ALA A 274 22.19 -9.84 6.17
CA ALA A 274 21.74 -9.12 7.35
C ALA A 274 20.69 -8.05 7.04
N TYR A 275 20.87 -7.29 5.96
CA TYR A 275 19.91 -6.30 5.49
C TYR A 275 18.56 -6.94 5.08
N THR A 276 18.59 -8.07 4.40
CA THR A 276 17.38 -8.79 3.97
C THR A 276 16.55 -9.26 5.17
N ILE A 277 17.21 -9.80 6.19
CA ILE A 277 16.55 -10.21 7.44
C ILE A 277 15.99 -8.99 8.16
N PHE A 278 16.78 -7.93 8.30
CA PHE A 278 16.37 -6.66 8.89
C PHE A 278 15.14 -6.08 8.18
N SER A 279 15.15 -6.02 6.85
CA SER A 279 14.04 -5.43 6.06
C SER A 279 12.74 -6.21 6.22
N SER A 280 12.81 -7.53 6.41
CA SER A 280 11.64 -8.37 6.69
C SER A 280 11.00 -8.02 8.05
N ILE A 281 11.81 -7.81 9.08
CA ILE A 281 11.34 -7.38 10.41
C ILE A 281 10.78 -5.97 10.35
N GLU A 282 11.48 -5.06 9.66
CA GLU A 282 11.05 -3.68 9.43
C GLU A 282 9.67 -3.62 8.79
N GLN A 283 9.44 -4.41 7.74
CA GLN A 283 8.17 -4.46 7.03
C GLN A 283 7.01 -4.85 7.96
N ILE A 284 7.19 -5.87 8.80
CA ILE A 284 6.18 -6.31 9.76
C ILE A 284 5.89 -5.21 10.79
N ALA A 285 6.94 -4.58 11.35
CA ALA A 285 6.79 -3.50 12.30
C ALA A 285 6.09 -2.27 11.71
N PHE A 286 6.27 -2.04 10.40
CA PHE A 286 5.72 -0.88 9.70
C PHE A 286 4.24 -1.02 9.34
N VAL A 287 3.71 -2.23 9.25
CA VAL A 287 2.31 -2.52 8.87
C VAL A 287 1.30 -1.72 9.70
N PHE A 288 1.55 -1.59 10.99
CA PHE A 288 0.66 -0.84 11.90
C PHE A 288 0.58 0.65 11.54
N PHE A 289 1.70 1.26 11.14
CA PHE A 289 1.75 2.66 10.73
C PHE A 289 1.04 2.90 9.40
N VAL A 290 1.08 1.93 8.49
CA VAL A 290 0.29 1.96 7.25
C VAL A 290 -1.20 2.10 7.56
N GLY A 291 -1.72 1.28 8.48
CA GLY A 291 -3.13 1.36 8.90
C GLY A 291 -3.52 2.72 9.47
N ILE A 292 -2.67 3.28 10.34
CA ILE A 292 -2.92 4.61 10.95
C ILE A 292 -2.85 5.72 9.89
N CYS A 293 -1.90 5.67 8.96
CA CYS A 293 -1.78 6.68 7.90
C CYS A 293 -2.96 6.62 6.93
N HIS A 294 -3.48 5.45 6.60
CA HIS A 294 -4.73 5.34 5.83
C HIS A 294 -5.94 5.90 6.60
N ALA A 295 -6.07 5.61 7.90
CA ALA A 295 -7.10 6.22 8.73
C ALA A 295 -6.96 7.76 8.79
N CYS A 296 -5.72 8.26 8.87
CA CYS A 296 -5.43 9.69 8.77
C CYS A 296 -5.92 10.26 7.43
N SER A 297 -5.61 9.61 6.32
CA SER A 297 -6.02 10.03 4.98
C SER A 297 -7.55 10.09 4.85
N ILE A 298 -8.27 9.09 5.33
CA ILE A 298 -9.74 9.03 5.28
C ILE A 298 -10.35 10.16 6.12
N MET A 299 -9.94 10.28 7.39
CA MET A 299 -10.51 11.27 8.32
C MET A 299 -10.21 12.70 7.91
N THR A 300 -8.94 12.97 7.52
CA THR A 300 -8.50 14.30 7.11
C THR A 300 -9.10 14.68 5.75
N GLY A 301 -9.14 13.74 4.79
CA GLY A 301 -9.73 13.96 3.47
C GLY A 301 -11.21 14.29 3.55
N LYS A 302 -11.96 13.58 4.39
CA LYS A 302 -13.37 13.87 4.68
C LYS A 302 -13.57 15.29 5.21
N ALA A 303 -12.71 15.75 6.14
CA ALA A 303 -12.80 17.09 6.70
C ALA A 303 -12.42 18.17 5.66
N VAL A 304 -11.40 17.92 4.83
CA VAL A 304 -11.01 18.82 3.73
C VAL A 304 -12.13 18.93 2.70
N GLY A 305 -12.70 17.82 2.28
CA GLY A 305 -13.80 17.78 1.31
C GLY A 305 -15.05 18.52 1.80
N ALA A 306 -15.35 18.43 3.08
CA ALA A 306 -16.45 19.15 3.73
C ALA A 306 -16.17 20.67 3.92
N GLY A 307 -15.04 21.19 3.44
CA GLY A 307 -14.66 22.60 3.63
C GLY A 307 -14.23 22.97 5.05
N LYS A 308 -14.07 21.98 5.94
CA LYS A 308 -13.72 22.19 7.36
C LYS A 308 -12.21 22.25 7.56
N ALA A 309 -11.56 23.28 7.02
CA ALA A 309 -10.09 23.42 7.01
C ALA A 309 -9.45 23.38 8.41
N ASP A 310 -10.06 24.05 9.40
CA ASP A 310 -9.55 24.05 10.78
C ASP A 310 -9.68 22.69 11.47
N GLU A 311 -10.74 21.95 11.18
CA GLU A 311 -10.92 20.58 11.66
C GLU A 311 -9.87 19.67 11.05
N ALA A 312 -9.66 19.73 9.73
CA ALA A 312 -8.63 18.99 9.02
C ALA A 312 -7.23 19.27 9.56
N TYR A 313 -6.90 20.56 9.80
CA TYR A 313 -5.62 20.96 10.39
C TYR A 313 -5.47 20.41 11.82
N SER A 314 -6.51 20.49 12.63
CA SER A 314 -6.51 19.96 14.01
C SER A 314 -6.32 18.45 14.04
N MET A 315 -6.97 17.70 13.12
CA MET A 315 -6.78 16.26 12.95
C MET A 315 -5.34 15.95 12.53
N GLY A 316 -4.83 16.59 11.49
CA GLY A 316 -3.46 16.42 11.01
C GLY A 316 -2.43 16.67 12.13
N LYS A 317 -2.63 17.71 12.94
CA LYS A 317 -1.76 18.02 14.10
C LYS A 317 -1.75 16.88 15.14
N ARG A 318 -2.88 16.20 15.34
CA ARG A 318 -2.96 15.04 16.25
C ARG A 318 -2.20 13.85 15.69
N PHE A 319 -2.35 13.57 14.40
CA PHE A 319 -1.63 12.48 13.74
C PHE A 319 -0.12 12.71 13.73
N ILE A 320 0.36 13.93 13.42
CA ILE A 320 1.78 14.31 13.46
C ILE A 320 2.40 14.14 14.86
N LYS A 321 1.60 14.28 15.92
CA LYS A 321 2.08 14.03 17.28
C LYS A 321 2.01 12.54 17.67
N LEU A 322 0.93 11.88 17.29
CA LEU A 322 0.66 10.49 17.69
C LEU A 322 1.57 9.50 16.97
N VAL A 323 1.70 9.64 15.63
CA VAL A 323 2.38 8.61 14.83
C VAL A 323 3.87 8.52 15.14
N PRO A 324 4.64 9.64 15.26
CA PRO A 324 6.02 9.57 15.72
C PRO A 324 6.16 9.05 17.16
N LEU A 325 5.24 9.43 18.06
CA LEU A 325 5.24 8.90 19.44
C LEU A 325 5.08 7.39 19.45
N LEU A 326 4.13 6.85 18.67
CA LEU A 326 3.98 5.41 18.50
C LEU A 326 5.23 4.80 17.85
N GLY A 327 5.88 5.51 16.93
CA GLY A 327 7.16 5.12 16.34
C GLY A 327 8.24 4.97 17.41
N VAL A 328 8.39 5.94 18.29
CA VAL A 328 9.35 5.86 19.43
C VAL A 328 9.02 4.68 20.34
N LEU A 329 7.74 4.47 20.68
CA LEU A 329 7.33 3.33 21.50
C LEU A 329 7.63 1.99 20.82
N THR A 330 7.38 1.89 19.50
CA THR A 330 7.75 0.70 18.71
C THR A 330 9.27 0.50 18.70
N GLY A 331 10.04 1.58 18.51
CA GLY A 331 11.50 1.54 18.56
C GLY A 331 12.01 1.02 19.93
N VAL A 332 11.48 1.55 21.02
CA VAL A 332 11.81 1.06 22.37
C VAL A 332 11.48 -0.42 22.51
N ALA A 333 10.28 -0.84 22.09
CA ALA A 333 9.91 -2.26 22.12
C ALA A 333 10.86 -3.12 21.29
N MET A 334 11.27 -2.66 20.08
CA MET A 334 12.22 -3.38 19.24
C MET A 334 13.62 -3.51 19.88
N ILE A 335 14.09 -2.50 20.61
CA ILE A 335 15.36 -2.58 21.35
C ILE A 335 15.32 -3.74 22.35
N PHE A 336 14.22 -3.90 23.09
CA PHE A 336 14.06 -5.00 24.06
C PHE A 336 13.84 -6.36 23.38
N LEU A 337 13.07 -6.39 22.29
CA LEU A 337 12.75 -7.62 21.55
C LEU A 337 13.87 -8.06 20.60
N ARG A 338 14.87 -7.23 20.34
CA ARG A 338 15.95 -7.49 19.39
C ARG A 338 16.63 -8.84 19.62
N ASN A 339 17.12 -9.09 20.82
CA ASN A 339 17.85 -10.32 21.13
C ASN A 339 16.96 -11.58 21.09
N PRO A 340 15.72 -11.58 21.65
CA PRO A 340 14.76 -12.68 21.45
C PRO A 340 14.47 -12.97 19.98
N LEU A 341 14.23 -11.93 19.14
CA LEU A 341 13.94 -12.10 17.70
C LEU A 341 15.11 -12.75 16.97
N LEU A 342 16.35 -12.29 17.23
CA LEU A 342 17.54 -12.84 16.60
C LEU A 342 17.86 -14.29 17.00
N ARG A 343 17.34 -14.78 18.13
CA ARG A 343 17.47 -16.18 18.55
C ARG A 343 16.54 -17.12 17.81
N ILE A 344 15.37 -16.62 17.38
CA ILE A 344 14.33 -17.41 16.70
C ILE A 344 14.63 -17.52 15.20
N LEU A 345 15.30 -16.50 14.63
CA LEU A 345 15.57 -16.43 13.20
C LEU A 345 16.75 -17.33 12.82
N PRO A 346 16.67 -18.07 11.69
CA PRO A 346 17.75 -18.91 11.19
C PRO A 346 18.81 -18.02 10.51
N ILE A 347 19.73 -17.48 11.33
CA ILE A 347 20.85 -16.65 10.84
C ILE A 347 22.11 -17.50 10.88
N GLU A 348 22.70 -17.74 9.69
CA GLU A 348 23.76 -18.70 9.51
C GLU A 348 25.10 -18.25 10.13
N THR A 349 25.43 -16.96 10.05
CA THR A 349 26.73 -16.44 10.52
C THR A 349 26.55 -15.47 11.68
N GLU A 350 27.55 -15.45 12.58
CA GLU A 350 27.56 -14.52 13.72
C GLU A 350 27.72 -13.07 13.26
N GLY A 351 28.48 -12.82 12.18
CA GLY A 351 28.62 -11.49 11.61
C GLY A 351 27.30 -10.94 11.07
N ALA A 352 26.51 -11.74 10.32
CA ALA A 352 25.18 -11.35 9.86
C ALA A 352 24.24 -11.10 11.04
N ARG A 353 24.34 -11.89 12.12
CA ARG A 353 23.55 -11.70 13.36
C ARG A 353 23.88 -10.36 14.03
N GLN A 354 25.16 -10.05 14.21
CA GLN A 354 25.61 -8.80 14.81
C GLN A 354 25.22 -7.60 13.95
N MET A 355 25.39 -7.72 12.62
CA MET A 355 24.98 -6.66 11.70
C MET A 355 23.45 -6.45 11.73
N THR A 356 22.64 -7.50 11.66
CA THR A 356 21.16 -7.39 11.79
C THR A 356 20.79 -6.73 13.11
N SER A 357 21.46 -7.09 14.21
CA SER A 357 21.25 -6.46 15.51
C SER A 357 21.53 -4.96 15.49
N THR A 358 22.61 -4.55 14.82
CA THR A 358 23.01 -3.14 14.67
C THR A 358 21.99 -2.37 13.81
N LEU A 359 21.55 -2.95 12.70
CA LEU A 359 20.52 -2.33 11.83
C LEU A 359 19.19 -2.16 12.56
N LEU A 360 18.75 -3.16 13.33
CA LEU A 360 17.53 -3.06 14.17
C LEU A 360 17.66 -1.94 15.22
N LEU A 361 18.83 -1.76 15.83
CA LEU A 361 19.07 -0.67 16.78
C LEU A 361 18.99 0.69 16.09
N ILE A 362 19.64 0.86 14.96
CA ILE A 362 19.61 2.10 14.17
C ILE A 362 18.16 2.44 13.79
N TYR A 363 17.43 1.49 13.24
CA TYR A 363 16.02 1.67 12.88
C TYR A 363 15.16 2.03 14.08
N SER A 364 15.36 1.37 15.22
CA SER A 364 14.62 1.62 16.46
C SER A 364 14.77 3.06 16.93
N LEU A 365 15.95 3.65 16.76
CA LEU A 365 16.21 5.06 17.10
C LEU A 365 15.59 6.03 16.07
N TRP A 366 15.45 5.58 14.81
CA TRP A 366 15.07 6.47 13.70
C TRP A 366 13.59 6.40 13.31
N ILE A 367 12.89 5.33 13.66
CA ILE A 367 11.50 5.08 13.26
C ILE A 367 10.54 6.23 13.63
N GLY A 368 10.79 6.94 14.74
CA GLY A 368 10.00 8.10 15.13
C GLY A 368 10.12 9.26 14.13
N VAL A 369 11.33 9.54 13.65
CA VAL A 369 11.60 10.60 12.65
C VAL A 369 10.99 10.23 11.30
N ARG A 370 11.23 9.00 10.82
CA ARG A 370 10.68 8.46 9.57
C ARG A 370 9.15 8.56 9.52
N ASN A 371 8.49 8.29 10.61
CA ASN A 371 7.03 8.34 10.69
C ASN A 371 6.46 9.77 10.57
N ILE A 372 7.24 10.83 10.82
CA ILE A 372 6.81 12.22 10.57
C ILE A 372 6.57 12.43 9.07
N SER A 373 7.56 12.09 8.24
CA SER A 373 7.45 12.24 6.79
C SER A 373 6.36 11.34 6.22
N TYR A 374 6.29 10.09 6.67
CA TYR A 374 5.31 9.12 6.18
C TYR A 374 3.86 9.57 6.44
N VAL A 375 3.54 10.01 7.66
CA VAL A 375 2.18 10.51 7.96
C VAL A 375 1.85 11.81 7.22
N CYS A 376 2.85 12.66 6.99
CA CYS A 376 2.65 13.89 6.23
C CYS A 376 2.38 13.59 4.75
N VAL A 377 3.23 12.81 4.09
CA VAL A 377 3.12 12.54 2.64
C VAL A 377 1.92 11.66 2.35
N VAL A 378 1.84 10.48 2.98
CA VAL A 378 0.82 9.47 2.66
C VAL A 378 -0.51 9.77 3.34
N GLY A 379 -0.49 10.25 4.59
CA GLY A 379 -1.70 10.49 5.36
C GLY A 379 -2.32 11.87 5.10
N ILE A 380 -1.53 12.94 5.13
CA ILE A 380 -2.05 14.32 5.19
C ILE A 380 -2.06 15.00 3.82
N PHE A 381 -0.92 15.02 3.11
CA PHE A 381 -0.82 15.78 1.85
C PHE A 381 -1.64 15.14 0.74
N ARG A 382 -1.67 13.79 0.65
CA ARG A 382 -2.57 13.10 -0.27
C ARG A 382 -4.02 13.43 0.05
N ALA A 383 -4.44 13.28 1.30
CA ALA A 383 -5.81 13.60 1.74
C ALA A 383 -6.20 15.06 1.45
N GLY A 384 -5.26 15.98 1.62
CA GLY A 384 -5.43 17.38 1.33
C GLY A 384 -5.39 17.75 -0.15
N GLY A 385 -5.14 16.81 -1.08
CA GLY A 385 -5.03 17.09 -2.51
C GLY A 385 -3.69 17.74 -2.93
N ASP A 386 -2.71 17.86 -2.03
CA ASP A 386 -1.39 18.45 -2.32
C ASP A 386 -0.37 17.38 -2.76
N THR A 387 -0.80 16.52 -3.67
CA THR A 387 -0.07 15.33 -4.10
C THR A 387 1.25 15.64 -4.81
N LYS A 388 1.30 16.75 -5.59
CA LYS A 388 2.52 17.19 -6.27
C LYS A 388 3.62 17.56 -5.29
N ILE A 389 3.31 18.38 -4.27
CA ILE A 389 4.33 18.78 -3.30
C ILE A 389 4.73 17.58 -2.44
N GLY A 390 3.79 16.70 -2.06
CA GLY A 390 4.11 15.46 -1.38
C GLY A 390 5.14 14.63 -2.16
N MET A 391 4.93 14.45 -3.47
CA MET A 391 5.87 13.76 -4.36
C MET A 391 7.23 14.47 -4.40
N PHE A 392 7.27 15.78 -4.61
CA PHE A 392 8.54 16.50 -4.68
C PHE A 392 9.35 16.43 -3.38
N LEU A 393 8.70 16.47 -2.23
CA LEU A 393 9.37 16.33 -0.94
C LEU A 393 9.90 14.92 -0.72
N ASP A 394 9.17 13.91 -1.13
CA ASP A 394 9.54 12.50 -0.98
C ASP A 394 10.65 12.11 -1.96
N ILE A 395 10.40 12.29 -3.25
CA ILE A 395 11.31 11.89 -4.32
C ILE A 395 12.52 12.81 -4.43
N GLY A 396 12.35 14.11 -4.16
CA GLY A 396 13.44 15.09 -4.16
C GLY A 396 14.51 14.75 -3.14
N THR A 397 14.15 14.45 -1.89
CA THR A 397 15.12 14.06 -0.87
C THR A 397 15.77 12.70 -1.18
N LEU A 398 15.01 11.76 -1.74
CA LEU A 398 15.52 10.46 -2.15
C LEU A 398 16.59 10.58 -3.26
N PHE A 399 16.25 11.24 -4.38
CA PHE A 399 17.13 11.27 -5.57
C PHE A 399 18.21 12.37 -5.54
N LEU A 400 17.94 13.51 -4.90
CA LEU A 400 18.91 14.63 -4.88
C LEU A 400 19.84 14.59 -3.69
N LEU A 401 19.47 13.91 -2.60
CA LEU A 401 20.29 13.86 -1.40
C LEU A 401 20.74 12.41 -1.07
N SER A 402 19.77 11.53 -0.81
CA SER A 402 20.10 10.24 -0.21
C SER A 402 20.78 9.28 -1.18
N ILE A 403 20.24 9.07 -2.38
CA ILE A 403 20.88 8.19 -3.38
C ILE A 403 22.29 8.63 -3.72
N PRO A 404 22.59 9.92 -4.05
CA PRO A 404 23.94 10.36 -4.32
C PRO A 404 24.90 10.12 -3.14
N ILE A 405 24.47 10.41 -1.91
CA ILE A 405 25.30 10.21 -0.71
C ILE A 405 25.57 8.72 -0.50
N VAL A 406 24.54 7.87 -0.51
CA VAL A 406 24.67 6.44 -0.26
C VAL A 406 25.50 5.75 -1.36
N THR A 407 25.29 6.13 -2.63
CA THR A 407 26.08 5.58 -3.74
C THR A 407 27.53 6.03 -3.68
N THR A 408 27.80 7.29 -3.38
CA THR A 408 29.19 7.80 -3.22
C THR A 408 29.90 7.08 -2.08
N LEU A 409 29.26 6.99 -0.91
CA LEU A 409 29.84 6.27 0.23
C LEU A 409 30.04 4.77 -0.08
N GLY A 410 29.07 4.12 -0.71
CA GLY A 410 29.13 2.68 -0.95
C GLY A 410 30.06 2.26 -2.08
N PHE A 411 30.38 3.14 -3.05
CA PHE A 411 31.27 2.81 -4.18
C PHE A 411 32.66 3.42 -4.08
N LEU A 412 32.80 4.56 -3.39
CA LEU A 412 34.05 5.31 -3.38
C LEU A 412 34.78 5.31 -2.01
N THR A 413 34.16 4.69 -0.99
CA THR A 413 34.76 4.63 0.37
C THR A 413 34.59 3.25 0.99
N ASP A 414 35.48 2.90 1.92
CA ASP A 414 35.45 1.64 2.67
C ASP A 414 34.76 1.79 4.04
N VAL A 415 33.69 2.60 4.09
CA VAL A 415 32.93 2.77 5.34
C VAL A 415 32.19 1.50 5.76
N PRO A 416 32.06 1.22 7.05
CA PRO A 416 31.28 0.09 7.53
C PRO A 416 29.84 0.14 7.03
N PHE A 417 29.23 -1.02 6.73
CA PHE A 417 27.90 -1.13 6.14
C PHE A 417 26.80 -0.37 6.90
N TYR A 418 26.82 -0.42 8.24
CA TYR A 418 25.85 0.30 9.04
C TYR A 418 25.91 1.82 8.88
N VAL A 419 27.07 2.38 8.46
CA VAL A 419 27.20 3.82 8.19
C VAL A 419 26.40 4.22 6.95
N LEU A 420 26.30 3.35 5.94
CA LEU A 420 25.45 3.59 4.76
C LEU A 420 23.97 3.71 5.16
N ILE A 421 23.51 2.87 6.07
CA ILE A 421 22.13 2.89 6.57
C ILE A 421 21.86 4.16 7.39
N ILE A 422 22.79 4.57 8.24
CA ILE A 422 22.70 5.85 8.98
C ILE A 422 22.69 7.03 8.00
N ALA A 423 23.57 7.03 7.00
CA ALA A 423 23.66 8.08 5.99
C ALA A 423 22.33 8.18 5.19
N MET A 424 21.74 7.04 4.81
CA MET A 424 20.44 6.99 4.15
C MET A 424 19.37 7.69 5.01
N TYR A 425 19.23 7.31 6.28
CA TYR A 425 18.22 7.89 7.17
C TYR A 425 18.44 9.38 7.41
N ILE A 426 19.69 9.81 7.61
CA ILE A 426 19.99 11.24 7.80
C ILE A 426 19.72 12.04 6.53
N ALA A 427 20.15 11.55 5.38
CA ALA A 427 20.04 12.28 4.11
C ALA A 427 18.60 12.27 3.54
N GLU A 428 17.81 11.24 3.80
CA GLU A 428 16.45 11.14 3.31
C GLU A 428 15.42 11.64 4.32
N ASP A 429 15.33 11.01 5.50
CA ASP A 429 14.22 11.22 6.42
C ASP A 429 14.29 12.54 7.18
N THR A 430 15.50 13.03 7.51
CA THR A 430 15.63 14.27 8.29
C THR A 430 15.19 15.50 7.51
N PRO A 431 15.73 15.80 6.31
CA PRO A 431 15.31 16.96 5.54
C PRO A 431 13.85 16.83 5.09
N LYS A 432 13.42 15.62 4.69
CA LYS A 432 12.05 15.32 4.32
C LYS A 432 11.09 15.64 5.46
N SER A 433 11.35 15.16 6.67
CA SER A 433 10.51 15.40 7.84
C SER A 433 10.42 16.89 8.19
N LEU A 434 11.54 17.61 8.12
CA LEU A 434 11.57 19.06 8.37
C LEU A 434 10.73 19.84 7.35
N LEU A 435 10.95 19.57 6.06
CA LEU A 435 10.21 20.20 4.97
C LEU A 435 8.70 19.86 5.04
N CYS A 436 8.36 18.64 5.37
CA CYS A 436 6.98 18.22 5.61
C CYS A 436 6.32 19.00 6.75
N LEU A 437 7.01 19.21 7.88
CA LEU A 437 6.49 20.00 9.00
C LEU A 437 6.31 21.47 8.64
N ILE A 438 7.22 22.06 7.87
CA ILE A 438 7.09 23.44 7.35
C ILE A 438 5.86 23.53 6.44
N ARG A 439 5.72 22.59 5.50
CA ARG A 439 4.56 22.54 4.60
C ARG A 439 3.25 22.35 5.36
N PHE A 440 3.23 21.49 6.35
CA PHE A 440 2.05 21.27 7.21
C PHE A 440 1.64 22.56 7.94
N LYS A 441 2.59 23.24 8.58
CA LYS A 441 2.31 24.49 9.31
C LYS A 441 1.78 25.61 8.42
N SER A 442 2.18 25.64 7.15
CA SER A 442 1.72 26.66 6.18
C SER A 442 0.24 26.51 5.80
N ARG A 443 -0.42 25.40 6.14
CA ARG A 443 -1.79 25.03 5.74
C ARG A 443 -2.05 24.96 4.22
N LYS A 444 -1.07 25.25 3.37
CA LYS A 444 -1.18 25.25 1.90
C LYS A 444 -1.41 23.85 1.30
N TRP A 445 -1.36 22.80 2.11
CA TRP A 445 -1.67 21.43 1.73
C TRP A 445 -3.19 21.17 1.67
N ILE A 446 -4.01 22.04 2.30
CA ILE A 446 -5.48 21.91 2.30
C ILE A 446 -6.00 22.46 0.97
N LYS A 447 -6.21 21.58 0.01
CA LYS A 447 -6.75 21.88 -1.32
C LYS A 447 -8.05 21.12 -1.47
N GLN A 448 -9.15 21.84 -1.38
CA GLN A 448 -10.47 21.29 -1.54
C GLN A 448 -10.71 20.93 -3.00
N LEU A 449 -10.84 19.64 -3.32
CA LEU A 449 -11.14 19.16 -4.66
C LEU A 449 -12.62 19.26 -5.00
N THR A 450 -13.47 19.46 -4.02
CA THR A 450 -14.93 19.57 -4.15
C THR A 450 -15.40 20.99 -4.48
N ALA A 451 -14.59 22.02 -4.29
CA ALA A 451 -15.00 23.43 -4.35
C ALA A 451 -15.24 24.01 -5.75
N ALA A 452 -14.83 23.33 -6.82
CA ALA A 452 -14.89 23.89 -8.18
C ALA A 452 -16.09 23.44 -9.04
N ASP A 453 -16.80 22.37 -8.66
CA ASP A 453 -17.84 21.73 -9.48
C ASP A 453 -19.16 21.49 -8.74
N SER A 454 -19.29 21.90 -7.51
CA SER A 454 -20.51 21.73 -6.74
C SER A 454 -21.23 23.06 -6.56
N ALA A 455 -22.05 23.43 -7.54
CA ALA A 455 -23.36 23.90 -7.14
C ALA A 455 -23.94 22.79 -6.23
N PRO A 456 -24.46 23.10 -5.02
CA PRO A 456 -25.08 22.07 -4.20
C PRO A 456 -26.11 21.37 -5.11
N PRO A 457 -26.16 20.03 -5.11
CA PRO A 457 -27.28 19.36 -5.75
C PRO A 457 -28.50 19.99 -5.09
N VAL A 458 -29.36 20.53 -5.91
CA VAL A 458 -30.70 20.94 -5.49
C VAL A 458 -31.23 19.68 -4.82
N LEU A 459 -31.45 19.76 -3.50
CA LEU A 459 -32.16 18.73 -2.74
C LEU A 459 -33.54 18.60 -3.35
N GLY A 460 -33.70 17.71 -4.25
CA GLY A 460 -34.92 17.48 -5.01
C GLY A 460 -34.63 16.47 -6.10
N GLU A 461 -35.33 15.33 -5.98
CA GLU A 461 -35.47 14.27 -6.96
C GLU A 461 -34.45 13.13 -6.91
N ASP A 462 -34.31 12.50 -5.75
CA ASP A 462 -34.06 11.06 -5.70
C ASP A 462 -35.18 10.43 -4.85
N PRO A 463 -36.29 9.92 -5.48
CA PRO A 463 -37.44 9.40 -4.74
C PRO A 463 -37.13 8.19 -3.84
N GLU A 464 -36.00 7.54 -4.05
CA GLU A 464 -35.56 6.42 -3.19
C GLU A 464 -34.95 6.88 -1.87
N ILE A 465 -34.38 8.10 -1.78
CA ILE A 465 -33.78 8.64 -0.54
C ILE A 465 -34.87 9.15 0.41
N GLU A 466 -35.91 9.76 -0.09
CA GLU A 466 -37.04 10.20 0.74
C GLU A 466 -37.82 9.03 1.41
N ILE A 467 -37.83 7.85 0.75
CA ILE A 467 -38.47 6.66 1.30
C ILE A 467 -37.61 6.04 2.41
N GLU A 468 -36.28 6.04 2.27
CA GLU A 468 -35.35 5.46 3.27
C GLU A 468 -35.27 6.34 4.52
N GLU A 469 -35.20 7.69 4.40
CA GLU A 469 -35.24 8.60 5.55
C GLU A 469 -36.61 8.63 6.24
N ALA A 470 -37.71 8.50 5.51
CA ALA A 470 -39.05 8.42 6.09
C ALA A 470 -39.29 7.09 6.84
N ASP A 471 -38.72 6.00 6.39
CA ASP A 471 -38.77 4.70 7.07
C ASP A 471 -37.82 4.60 8.27
N GLU A 472 -36.65 5.27 8.24
CA GLU A 472 -35.79 5.39 9.43
C GLU A 472 -36.42 6.28 10.52
N LEU A 473 -37.03 7.40 10.16
CA LEU A 473 -37.72 8.26 11.12
C LEU A 473 -38.91 7.56 11.80
N LYS A 474 -39.66 6.73 11.07
CA LYS A 474 -40.78 5.93 11.65
C LYS A 474 -40.28 4.83 12.60
N LYS A 475 -39.06 4.37 12.49
CA LYS A 475 -38.43 3.41 13.43
C LYS A 475 -38.02 4.02 14.76
N TYR A 476 -37.86 5.34 14.85
CA TYR A 476 -37.52 6.06 16.08
C TYR A 476 -38.74 6.63 16.82
N GLU A 477 -39.94 6.57 16.22
CA GLU A 477 -41.18 7.00 16.86
C GLU A 477 -42.04 5.84 17.40
N GLN A 478 -41.61 4.60 17.27
CA GLN A 478 -42.16 3.41 17.93
C GLN A 478 -41.20 2.85 19.01
#